data_84e8cabaa4d30cd35b81e6adc84bf47f
#
_entry.id   84e8cabaa4d30cd35b81e6adc84bf47f
#
_cell.length_a   1.000
_cell.length_b   1.000
_cell.length_c   1.000
_cell.angle_alpha   90.00
_cell.angle_beta   90.00
_cell.angle_gamma   90.00
#
_symmetry.space_group_name_H-M   'P 1'
#
loop_
_entity.id
_entity.type
_entity.pdbx_description
1 polymer ?
#
loop_
_entity_poly.entity_id
_entity_poly.type
_entity_poly.pdbx_seq_one_letter_code
_entity_poly.pdbx_strand_id
1 'polypeptide(L)'
;EPQIVADALLLAWIAAIAGALLLYAVPGIVFPNGGGGGFDRILPLMAIAIVTSDVAIAAMAFRNRLGVAVVARSVVEPWTLAIVALLMAFTPLKRDGLLIAYAASMVAAMVASMRPLLREFGWPSGWSPHWRRLFELARANLPLAGADAAEWGSRRLDIFILGRFASAEVVGIYFIAQQIATLPGKLKSSFDSILAPVVTRTLATGDTDGVAAHIRQVGFWIAAAQLGAGLALGFTGAASLALFGPTFAAGTGVLALLLLVEFLGAQAAISETALIYLRRNANLALSVAGLLLQTGITLWLVPIYGGVGAAAGLAIAALFLALTKSELLRRVLDTPVIGWRWSLLVATVPAVLAGLAVQQLHGVVQLAVGVPVVLGVFAAVIWTVGFRGPDRLLFVRAKGLS
;
A
#
# COMPACT_ATOMS: atom_id res chain seq x y z
N GLU A 1 -2.38 0.67 -30.94
CA GLU A 1 -2.81 1.68 -31.91
C GLU A 1 -2.88 3.06 -31.23
N PRO A 2 -2.32 4.15 -31.83
CA PRO A 2 -2.29 5.47 -31.18
C PRO A 2 -3.68 6.05 -30.90
N GLN A 3 -4.69 5.63 -31.68
CA GLN A 3 -6.07 6.07 -31.51
C GLN A 3 -6.69 5.55 -30.22
N ILE A 4 -6.41 4.31 -29.81
CA ILE A 4 -6.92 3.73 -28.55
C ILE A 4 -6.33 4.48 -27.34
N VAL A 5 -5.06 4.87 -27.43
CA VAL A 5 -4.41 5.64 -26.35
C VAL A 5 -5.02 7.04 -26.26
N ALA A 6 -5.32 7.67 -27.41
CA ALA A 6 -5.98 8.97 -27.44
C ALA A 6 -7.43 8.90 -26.88
N ASP A 7 -8.19 7.86 -27.22
CA ASP A 7 -9.52 7.61 -26.66
C ASP A 7 -9.46 7.39 -25.14
N ALA A 8 -8.49 6.60 -24.66
CA ALA A 8 -8.29 6.35 -23.23
C ALA A 8 -7.90 7.63 -22.47
N LEU A 9 -7.00 8.46 -23.04
CA LEU A 9 -6.64 9.77 -22.47
C LEU A 9 -7.86 10.69 -22.39
N LEU A 10 -8.67 10.77 -23.45
CA LEU A 10 -9.86 11.62 -23.46
C LEU A 10 -10.87 11.18 -22.39
N LEU A 11 -11.14 9.88 -22.28
CA LEU A 11 -12.05 9.36 -21.25
C LEU A 11 -11.51 9.63 -19.84
N ALA A 12 -10.21 9.42 -19.61
CA ALA A 12 -9.58 9.70 -18.33
C ALA A 12 -9.64 11.19 -17.98
N TRP A 13 -9.45 12.09 -18.96
CA TRP A 13 -9.58 13.54 -18.75
C TRP A 13 -11.01 13.95 -18.45
N ILE A 14 -12.01 13.40 -19.17
CA ILE A 14 -13.42 13.68 -18.89
C ILE A 14 -13.75 13.29 -17.44
N ALA A 15 -13.34 12.08 -17.01
CA ALA A 15 -13.57 11.62 -15.65
C ALA A 15 -12.83 12.47 -14.61
N ALA A 16 -11.55 12.80 -14.85
CA ALA A 16 -10.74 13.63 -13.96
C ALA A 16 -11.28 15.06 -13.83
N ILE A 17 -11.69 15.67 -14.94
CA ILE A 17 -12.29 17.02 -14.94
C ILE A 17 -13.62 17.00 -14.21
N ALA A 18 -14.50 16.01 -14.48
CA ALA A 18 -15.77 15.88 -13.79
C ALA A 18 -15.57 15.70 -12.27
N GLY A 19 -14.63 14.83 -11.86
CA GLY A 19 -14.26 14.65 -10.45
C GLY A 19 -13.67 15.91 -9.83
N ALA A 20 -12.77 16.60 -10.53
CA ALA A 20 -12.17 17.85 -10.05
C ALA A 20 -13.21 18.96 -9.87
N LEU A 21 -14.16 19.09 -10.82
CA LEU A 21 -15.25 20.06 -10.71
C LEU A 21 -16.20 19.74 -9.55
N LEU A 22 -16.51 18.45 -9.34
CA LEU A 22 -17.32 18.02 -8.20
C LEU A 22 -16.64 18.39 -6.87
N LEU A 23 -15.34 18.08 -6.72
CA LEU A 23 -14.58 18.40 -5.52
C LEU A 23 -14.38 19.91 -5.33
N TYR A 24 -14.30 20.67 -6.43
CA TYR A 24 -14.23 22.12 -6.39
C TYR A 24 -15.59 22.74 -5.96
N ALA A 25 -16.71 22.17 -6.44
CA ALA A 25 -18.06 22.62 -6.10
C ALA A 25 -18.45 22.27 -4.66
N VAL A 26 -17.91 21.16 -4.12
CA VAL A 26 -18.21 20.67 -2.77
C VAL A 26 -16.92 20.51 -1.97
N PRO A 27 -16.24 21.62 -1.60
CA PRO A 27 -14.95 21.58 -0.92
C PRO A 27 -14.99 20.87 0.44
N GLY A 28 -16.16 20.82 1.09
CA GLY A 28 -16.37 20.07 2.34
C GLY A 28 -16.10 18.57 2.27
N ILE A 29 -16.05 17.97 1.06
CA ILE A 29 -15.63 16.58 0.87
C ILE A 29 -14.12 16.43 1.12
N VAL A 30 -13.32 17.37 0.60
CA VAL A 30 -11.84 17.33 0.73
C VAL A 30 -11.37 18.00 2.01
N PHE A 31 -12.04 19.09 2.41
CA PHE A 31 -11.68 19.93 3.56
C PHE A 31 -12.85 20.03 4.56
N PRO A 32 -13.16 18.93 5.29
CA PRO A 32 -14.32 18.90 6.19
C PRO A 32 -14.22 19.87 7.38
N ASN A 33 -13.01 20.29 7.76
CA ASN A 33 -12.75 21.18 8.91
C ASN A 33 -12.51 22.63 8.51
N GLY A 34 -12.92 23.04 7.30
CA GLY A 34 -12.78 24.44 6.87
C GLY A 34 -11.36 24.78 6.45
N GLY A 35 -10.92 24.22 5.35
CA GLY A 35 -9.77 24.60 4.55
C GLY A 35 -10.25 24.97 3.14
N GLY A 36 -9.35 25.32 2.27
CA GLY A 36 -9.71 25.60 0.86
C GLY A 36 -9.65 27.07 0.51
N GLY A 37 -8.85 27.82 1.25
CA GLY A 37 -8.36 29.12 0.82
C GLY A 37 -6.99 28.98 0.14
N GLY A 38 -6.78 29.64 -0.99
CA GLY A 38 -5.47 29.63 -1.64
C GLY A 38 -5.20 28.43 -2.56
N PHE A 39 -3.98 27.86 -2.47
CA PHE A 39 -3.51 26.76 -3.34
C PHE A 39 -4.23 25.43 -3.11
N ASP A 40 -4.88 25.24 -1.97
CA ASP A 40 -5.67 24.02 -1.69
C ASP A 40 -6.71 23.70 -2.77
N ARG A 41 -7.34 24.75 -3.34
CA ARG A 41 -8.37 24.61 -4.39
C ARG A 41 -7.85 24.08 -5.70
N ILE A 42 -6.53 24.11 -5.92
CA ILE A 42 -5.89 23.61 -7.16
C ILE A 42 -5.67 22.09 -7.08
N LEU A 43 -5.63 21.50 -5.87
CA LEU A 43 -5.34 20.08 -5.70
C LEU A 43 -6.24 19.14 -6.53
N PRO A 44 -7.58 19.33 -6.62
CA PRO A 44 -8.41 18.47 -7.47
C PRO A 44 -8.00 18.47 -8.96
N LEU A 45 -7.43 19.58 -9.45
CA LEU A 45 -6.98 19.68 -10.85
C LEU A 45 -5.75 18.79 -11.11
N MET A 46 -4.99 18.43 -10.08
CA MET A 46 -3.86 17.51 -10.22
C MET A 46 -4.29 16.10 -10.64
N ALA A 47 -5.56 15.75 -10.47
CA ALA A 47 -6.12 14.52 -11.01
C ALA A 47 -5.86 14.37 -12.52
N ILE A 48 -5.88 15.48 -13.27
CA ILE A 48 -5.60 15.46 -14.72
C ILE A 48 -4.15 15.01 -14.99
N ALA A 49 -3.19 15.53 -14.22
CA ALA A 49 -1.78 15.13 -14.35
C ALA A 49 -1.57 13.66 -13.97
N ILE A 50 -2.23 13.21 -12.91
CA ILE A 50 -2.16 11.83 -12.41
C ILE A 50 -2.70 10.87 -13.47
N VAL A 51 -3.93 11.06 -13.95
CA VAL A 51 -4.54 10.14 -14.92
C VAL A 51 -3.80 10.14 -16.26
N THR A 52 -3.25 11.30 -16.68
CA THR A 52 -2.43 11.39 -17.88
C THR A 52 -1.17 10.52 -17.74
N SER A 53 -0.51 10.63 -16.60
CA SER A 53 0.68 9.82 -16.30
C SER A 53 0.33 8.33 -16.25
N ASP A 54 -0.79 7.94 -15.61
CA ASP A 54 -1.19 6.54 -15.47
C ASP A 54 -1.55 5.89 -16.81
N VAL A 55 -2.30 6.59 -17.66
CA VAL A 55 -2.61 6.10 -19.02
C VAL A 55 -1.32 5.97 -19.85
N ALA A 56 -0.41 6.95 -19.76
CA ALA A 56 0.86 6.88 -20.46
C ALA A 56 1.72 5.70 -19.99
N ILE A 57 1.81 5.47 -18.69
CA ILE A 57 2.54 4.35 -18.11
C ILE A 57 1.92 3.01 -18.52
N ALA A 58 0.58 2.89 -18.48
CA ALA A 58 -0.12 1.68 -18.90
C ALA A 58 0.12 1.36 -20.39
N ALA A 59 0.05 2.37 -21.25
CA ALA A 59 0.33 2.20 -22.68
C ALA A 59 1.79 1.77 -22.94
N MET A 60 2.75 2.33 -22.18
CA MET A 60 4.16 1.95 -22.28
C MET A 60 4.44 0.56 -21.72
N ALA A 61 3.73 0.16 -20.63
CA ALA A 61 3.81 -1.19 -20.08
C ALA A 61 3.31 -2.25 -21.08
N PHE A 62 2.24 -1.95 -21.83
CA PHE A 62 1.77 -2.81 -22.93
C PHE A 62 2.85 -3.04 -24.02
N ARG A 63 3.73 -2.05 -24.22
CA ARG A 63 4.91 -2.16 -25.12
C ARG A 63 6.15 -2.76 -24.43
N ASN A 64 6.00 -3.37 -23.25
CA ASN A 64 7.10 -3.89 -22.43
C ASN A 64 8.17 -2.83 -22.03
N ARG A 65 7.80 -1.54 -22.04
CA ARG A 65 8.66 -0.43 -21.62
C ARG A 65 8.44 -0.08 -20.15
N LEU A 66 8.58 -1.04 -19.27
CA LEU A 66 8.34 -0.89 -17.82
C LEU A 66 9.23 0.17 -17.14
N GLY A 67 10.41 0.47 -17.73
CA GLY A 67 11.31 1.51 -17.22
C GLY A 67 10.67 2.90 -17.15
N VAL A 68 9.67 3.19 -17.98
CA VAL A 68 8.96 4.49 -17.96
C VAL A 68 8.22 4.67 -16.64
N ALA A 69 7.54 3.62 -16.13
CA ALA A 69 6.87 3.64 -14.84
C ALA A 69 7.86 3.91 -13.69
N VAL A 70 9.02 3.21 -13.71
CA VAL A 70 10.07 3.39 -12.70
C VAL A 70 10.61 4.82 -12.73
N VAL A 71 10.96 5.33 -13.90
CA VAL A 71 11.49 6.70 -14.03
C VAL A 71 10.45 7.73 -13.57
N ALA A 72 9.21 7.66 -14.05
CA ALA A 72 8.19 8.65 -13.72
C ALA A 72 7.79 8.62 -12.24
N ARG A 73 7.46 7.44 -11.69
CA ARG A 73 6.87 7.28 -10.36
C ARG A 73 7.88 7.10 -9.23
N SER A 74 9.03 6.45 -9.51
CA SER A 74 10.01 6.15 -8.46
C SER A 74 11.21 7.09 -8.44
N VAL A 75 11.44 7.87 -9.52
CA VAL A 75 12.56 8.81 -9.61
C VAL A 75 12.04 10.24 -9.74
N VAL A 76 11.37 10.58 -10.85
CA VAL A 76 11.01 11.97 -11.15
C VAL A 76 10.05 12.53 -10.11
N GLU A 77 8.98 11.82 -9.78
CA GLU A 77 7.96 12.28 -8.84
C GLU A 77 8.54 12.57 -7.44
N PRO A 78 9.18 11.62 -6.72
CA PRO A 78 9.67 11.85 -5.38
C PRO A 78 10.85 12.83 -5.33
N TRP A 79 11.73 12.84 -6.33
CA TRP A 79 12.83 13.80 -6.36
C TRP A 79 12.35 15.21 -6.63
N THR A 80 11.40 15.41 -7.55
CA THR A 80 10.79 16.72 -7.79
C THR A 80 10.08 17.22 -6.54
N LEU A 81 9.30 16.35 -5.88
CA LEU A 81 8.65 16.69 -4.60
C LEU A 81 9.67 17.16 -3.56
N ALA A 82 10.74 16.40 -3.34
CA ALA A 82 11.77 16.72 -2.35
C ALA A 82 12.50 18.03 -2.66
N ILE A 83 12.93 18.19 -3.93
CA ILE A 83 13.69 19.39 -4.36
C ILE A 83 12.82 20.63 -4.26
N VAL A 84 11.58 20.57 -4.78
CA VAL A 84 10.69 21.75 -4.77
C VAL A 84 10.26 22.06 -3.34
N ALA A 85 9.97 21.06 -2.50
CA ALA A 85 9.64 21.27 -1.09
C ALA A 85 10.80 21.96 -0.35
N LEU A 86 12.04 21.52 -0.59
CA LEU A 86 13.24 22.13 -0.02
C LEU A 86 13.41 23.58 -0.48
N LEU A 87 13.23 23.85 -1.78
CA LEU A 87 13.31 25.20 -2.31
C LEU A 87 12.22 26.13 -1.71
N MET A 88 10.99 25.63 -1.61
CA MET A 88 9.88 26.40 -1.05
C MET A 88 10.05 26.71 0.44
N ALA A 89 10.78 25.89 1.19
CA ALA A 89 11.08 26.14 2.61
C ALA A 89 11.84 27.46 2.84
N PHE A 90 12.59 27.93 1.86
CA PHE A 90 13.35 29.18 1.90
C PHE A 90 12.61 30.39 1.27
N THR A 91 11.36 30.22 0.86
CA THR A 91 10.56 31.25 0.23
C THR A 91 9.46 31.79 1.16
N PRO A 92 8.87 32.97 0.87
CA PRO A 92 7.68 33.46 1.58
C PRO A 92 6.47 32.50 1.47
N LEU A 93 6.45 31.62 0.45
CA LEU A 93 5.39 30.64 0.18
C LEU A 93 5.56 29.32 0.97
N LYS A 94 6.44 29.28 1.98
CA LYS A 94 6.71 28.07 2.80
C LYS A 94 5.45 27.41 3.37
N ARG A 95 4.38 28.18 3.63
CA ARG A 95 3.11 27.68 4.14
C ARG A 95 2.44 26.74 3.14
N ASP A 96 2.45 27.10 1.85
CA ASP A 96 1.84 26.32 0.76
C ASP A 96 2.90 25.48 0.00
N GLY A 97 4.15 25.52 0.47
CA GLY A 97 5.30 24.94 -0.22
C GLY A 97 5.16 23.45 -0.52
N LEU A 98 4.57 22.68 0.38
CA LEU A 98 4.30 21.25 0.14
C LEU A 98 3.23 21.01 -0.92
N LEU A 99 2.20 21.85 -0.99
CA LEU A 99 1.16 21.77 -2.02
C LEU A 99 1.73 22.09 -3.39
N ILE A 100 2.55 23.14 -3.47
CA ILE A 100 3.25 23.52 -4.70
C ILE A 100 4.22 22.42 -5.12
N ALA A 101 4.97 21.85 -4.20
CA ALA A 101 5.89 20.75 -4.47
C ALA A 101 5.15 19.50 -4.97
N TYR A 102 4.02 19.17 -4.37
CA TYR A 102 3.18 18.07 -4.82
C TYR A 102 2.63 18.32 -6.23
N ALA A 103 2.08 19.50 -6.51
CA ALA A 103 1.60 19.86 -7.83
C ALA A 103 2.71 19.79 -8.89
N ALA A 104 3.89 20.33 -8.58
CA ALA A 104 5.05 20.28 -9.45
C ALA A 104 5.51 18.83 -9.71
N SER A 105 5.49 17.96 -8.70
CA SER A 105 5.88 16.56 -8.84
C SER A 105 4.93 15.77 -9.75
N MET A 106 3.61 16.02 -9.65
CA MET A 106 2.61 15.38 -10.52
C MET A 106 2.77 15.82 -11.98
N VAL A 107 3.00 17.12 -12.21
CA VAL A 107 3.26 17.65 -13.55
C VAL A 107 4.57 17.10 -14.13
N ALA A 108 5.62 17.02 -13.30
CA ALA A 108 6.90 16.45 -13.74
C ALA A 108 6.77 14.96 -14.12
N ALA A 109 6.06 14.17 -13.33
CA ALA A 109 5.77 12.77 -13.62
C ALA A 109 4.96 12.61 -14.91
N MET A 110 3.95 13.48 -15.13
CA MET A 110 3.18 13.54 -16.36
C MET A 110 4.08 13.80 -17.56
N VAL A 111 4.95 14.80 -17.51
CA VAL A 111 5.88 15.11 -18.59
C VAL A 111 6.87 13.98 -18.85
N ALA A 112 7.39 13.36 -17.77
CA ALA A 112 8.32 12.23 -17.85
C ALA A 112 7.69 10.99 -18.51
N SER A 113 6.39 10.74 -18.30
CA SER A 113 5.66 9.62 -18.90
C SER A 113 5.15 9.93 -20.33
N MET A 114 4.70 11.17 -20.59
CA MET A 114 4.19 11.56 -21.91
C MET A 114 5.27 11.66 -22.99
N ARG A 115 6.48 12.09 -22.66
CA ARG A 115 7.58 12.14 -23.61
C ARG A 115 7.88 10.81 -24.31
N PRO A 116 8.10 9.70 -23.58
CA PRO A 116 8.27 8.39 -24.19
C PRO A 116 7.02 7.92 -24.96
N LEU A 117 5.82 8.19 -24.43
CA LEU A 117 4.57 7.85 -25.10
C LEU A 117 4.49 8.48 -26.50
N LEU A 118 4.70 9.78 -26.58
CA LEU A 118 4.65 10.51 -27.86
C LEU A 118 5.76 10.09 -28.84
N ARG A 119 6.91 9.64 -28.34
CA ARG A 119 7.99 9.11 -29.19
C ARG A 119 7.65 7.72 -29.74
N GLU A 120 6.98 6.87 -28.96
CA GLU A 120 6.68 5.49 -29.36
C GLU A 120 5.41 5.40 -30.22
N PHE A 121 4.36 6.14 -29.85
CA PHE A 121 3.06 6.09 -30.51
C PHE A 121 2.86 7.22 -31.54
N GLY A 122 3.73 8.24 -31.50
CA GLY A 122 3.57 9.43 -32.33
C GLY A 122 2.42 10.35 -31.86
N TRP A 123 2.27 11.47 -32.54
CA TRP A 123 1.09 12.32 -32.34
C TRP A 123 -0.11 11.70 -33.07
N PRO A 124 -1.31 11.63 -32.48
CA PRO A 124 -2.48 11.01 -33.09
C PRO A 124 -3.02 11.89 -34.25
N SER A 125 -2.27 11.93 -35.36
CA SER A 125 -2.68 12.67 -36.56
C SER A 125 -3.93 12.02 -37.17
N GLY A 126 -4.95 12.86 -37.48
CA GLY A 126 -6.21 12.39 -38.05
C GLY A 126 -7.16 11.72 -37.05
N TRP A 127 -6.86 11.76 -35.76
CA TRP A 127 -7.76 11.27 -34.73
C TRP A 127 -8.92 12.25 -34.52
N SER A 128 -10.12 11.70 -34.45
CA SER A 128 -11.33 12.44 -34.06
C SER A 128 -12.10 11.64 -33.00
N PRO A 129 -12.68 12.31 -31.99
CA PRO A 129 -13.45 11.61 -30.96
C PRO A 129 -14.73 11.02 -31.56
N HIS A 130 -14.88 9.70 -31.46
CA HIS A 130 -16.08 8.99 -31.84
C HIS A 130 -16.88 8.63 -30.58
N TRP A 131 -17.88 9.41 -30.23
CA TRP A 131 -18.64 9.30 -28.98
C TRP A 131 -19.21 7.90 -28.73
N ARG A 132 -19.66 7.21 -29.79
CA ARG A 132 -20.15 5.84 -29.67
C ARG A 132 -19.06 4.87 -29.18
N ARG A 133 -17.88 4.96 -29.77
CA ARG A 133 -16.72 4.15 -29.37
C ARG A 133 -16.26 4.49 -27.95
N LEU A 134 -16.20 5.76 -27.59
CA LEU A 134 -15.86 6.22 -26.24
C LEU A 134 -16.87 5.70 -25.21
N PHE A 135 -18.17 5.73 -25.53
CA PHE A 135 -19.21 5.20 -24.66
C PHE A 135 -19.13 3.68 -24.49
N GLU A 136 -18.89 2.93 -25.58
CA GLU A 136 -18.67 1.48 -25.54
C GLU A 136 -17.45 1.13 -24.68
N LEU A 137 -16.34 1.89 -24.83
CA LEU A 137 -15.12 1.72 -24.05
C LEU A 137 -15.36 2.03 -22.56
N ALA A 138 -16.03 3.12 -22.26
CA ALA A 138 -16.40 3.50 -20.89
C ALA A 138 -17.27 2.43 -20.23
N ARG A 139 -18.34 1.98 -20.94
CA ARG A 139 -19.24 0.95 -20.42
C ARG A 139 -18.56 -0.38 -20.17
N ALA A 140 -17.66 -0.79 -21.05
CA ALA A 140 -16.89 -2.04 -20.91
C ALA A 140 -15.94 -2.01 -19.70
N ASN A 141 -15.34 -0.84 -19.40
CA ASN A 141 -14.37 -0.68 -18.31
C ASN A 141 -14.99 -0.19 -16.99
N LEU A 142 -16.25 0.27 -16.99
CA LEU A 142 -16.93 0.78 -15.80
C LEU A 142 -16.92 -0.21 -14.60
N PRO A 143 -17.17 -1.53 -14.81
CA PRO A 143 -17.11 -2.48 -13.70
C PRO A 143 -15.69 -2.60 -13.10
N LEU A 144 -14.66 -2.55 -13.94
CA LEU A 144 -13.26 -2.59 -13.50
C LEU A 144 -12.90 -1.30 -12.76
N ALA A 145 -13.23 -0.15 -13.32
CA ALA A 145 -13.00 1.14 -12.66
C ALA A 145 -13.74 1.25 -11.31
N GLY A 146 -14.95 0.68 -11.22
CA GLY A 146 -15.70 0.59 -9.96
C GLY A 146 -15.00 -0.31 -8.93
N ALA A 147 -14.47 -1.44 -9.35
CA ALA A 147 -13.70 -2.34 -8.48
C ALA A 147 -12.42 -1.67 -7.97
N ASP A 148 -11.67 -1.01 -8.86
CA ASP A 148 -10.47 -0.26 -8.50
C ASP A 148 -10.79 0.90 -7.54
N ALA A 149 -11.85 1.66 -7.82
CA ALA A 149 -12.31 2.74 -6.93
C ALA A 149 -12.70 2.22 -5.55
N ALA A 150 -13.37 1.06 -5.47
CA ALA A 150 -13.69 0.42 -4.20
C ALA A 150 -12.44 -0.04 -3.45
N GLU A 151 -11.48 -0.64 -4.15
CA GLU A 151 -10.21 -1.08 -3.56
C GLU A 151 -9.38 0.11 -3.03
N TRP A 152 -9.17 1.13 -3.87
CA TRP A 152 -8.45 2.34 -3.47
C TRP A 152 -9.17 3.12 -2.35
N GLY A 153 -10.50 3.22 -2.45
CA GLY A 153 -11.32 3.84 -1.42
C GLY A 153 -11.19 3.12 -0.08
N SER A 154 -11.24 1.79 -0.07
CA SER A 154 -11.13 1.00 1.16
C SER A 154 -9.77 1.17 1.84
N ARG A 155 -8.69 1.30 1.08
CA ARG A 155 -7.33 1.51 1.60
C ARG A 155 -7.09 2.89 2.23
N ARG A 156 -7.99 3.87 2.00
CA ARG A 156 -7.89 5.26 2.47
C ARG A 156 -9.08 5.70 3.32
N LEU A 157 -10.01 4.79 3.53
CA LEU A 157 -11.25 5.08 4.26
C LEU A 157 -10.99 5.48 5.71
N ASP A 158 -10.00 4.87 6.33
CA ASP A 158 -9.53 5.17 7.69
C ASP A 158 -9.07 6.62 7.84
N ILE A 159 -8.23 7.10 6.91
CA ILE A 159 -7.77 8.50 6.89
C ILE A 159 -8.93 9.44 6.60
N PHE A 160 -9.83 9.08 5.67
CA PHE A 160 -10.99 9.89 5.32
C PHE A 160 -11.92 10.06 6.52
N ILE A 161 -12.25 8.97 7.22
CA ILE A 161 -13.07 9.01 8.44
C ILE A 161 -12.34 9.82 9.52
N LEU A 162 -11.04 9.55 9.74
CA LEU A 162 -10.27 10.27 10.74
C LEU A 162 -10.26 11.79 10.46
N GLY A 163 -10.08 12.19 9.21
CA GLY A 163 -10.08 13.60 8.81
C GLY A 163 -11.42 14.31 9.04
N ARG A 164 -12.53 13.54 9.16
CA ARG A 164 -13.85 14.13 9.46
C ARG A 164 -14.04 14.47 10.94
N PHE A 165 -13.35 13.75 11.84
CA PHE A 165 -13.56 13.84 13.30
C PHE A 165 -12.35 14.38 14.07
N ALA A 166 -11.14 14.32 13.49
CA ALA A 166 -9.90 14.70 14.16
C ALA A 166 -9.27 15.97 13.55
N SER A 167 -8.37 16.58 14.30
CA SER A 167 -7.59 17.73 13.82
C SER A 167 -6.59 17.34 12.73
N ALA A 168 -6.17 18.30 11.91
CA ALA A 168 -5.17 18.10 10.87
C ALA A 168 -3.84 17.54 11.44
N GLU A 169 -3.48 17.92 12.67
CA GLU A 169 -2.29 17.43 13.36
C GLU A 169 -2.39 15.90 13.60
N VAL A 170 -3.52 15.43 14.14
CA VAL A 170 -3.77 13.98 14.38
C VAL A 170 -3.76 13.20 13.08
N VAL A 171 -4.37 13.75 12.02
CA VAL A 171 -4.35 13.13 10.68
C VAL A 171 -2.93 13.08 10.13
N GLY A 172 -2.14 14.13 10.32
CA GLY A 172 -0.73 14.17 9.92
C GLY A 172 0.12 13.11 10.63
N ILE A 173 -0.03 12.98 11.95
CA ILE A 173 0.65 11.96 12.76
C ILE A 173 0.25 10.55 12.29
N TYR A 174 -1.04 10.32 12.08
CA TYR A 174 -1.57 9.04 11.57
C TYR A 174 -0.99 8.69 10.20
N PHE A 175 -0.97 9.67 9.29
CA PHE A 175 -0.44 9.48 7.94
C PHE A 175 1.03 9.09 7.94
N ILE A 176 1.87 9.78 8.74
CA ILE A 176 3.30 9.43 8.84
C ILE A 176 3.49 8.05 9.47
N ALA A 177 2.72 7.73 10.54
CA ALA A 177 2.74 6.39 11.13
C ALA A 177 2.38 5.31 10.09
N GLN A 178 1.36 5.56 9.25
CA GLN A 178 0.97 4.65 8.18
C GLN A 178 2.08 4.48 7.13
N GLN A 179 2.78 5.54 6.72
CA GLN A 179 3.90 5.43 5.78
C GLN A 179 5.03 4.56 6.33
N ILE A 180 5.36 4.69 7.62
CA ILE A 180 6.37 3.83 8.27
C ILE A 180 5.86 2.39 8.36
N ALA A 181 4.60 2.18 8.74
CA ALA A 181 4.01 0.85 8.90
C ALA A 181 3.95 0.07 7.58
N THR A 182 3.86 0.73 6.42
CA THR A 182 3.84 0.05 5.11
C THR A 182 5.20 -0.52 4.68
N LEU A 183 6.31 -0.13 5.31
CA LEU A 183 7.64 -0.60 4.93
C LEU A 183 7.79 -2.14 4.99
N PRO A 184 7.35 -2.85 6.04
CA PRO A 184 7.34 -4.31 6.06
C PRO A 184 6.46 -4.94 4.97
N GLY A 185 5.36 -4.27 4.58
CA GLY A 185 4.46 -4.72 3.53
C GLY A 185 5.14 -4.83 2.15
N LYS A 186 6.17 -4.01 1.90
CA LYS A 186 6.97 -4.07 0.67
C LYS A 186 7.76 -5.38 0.53
N LEU A 187 8.11 -6.03 1.64
CA LEU A 187 8.73 -7.35 1.62
C LEU A 187 7.76 -8.40 1.07
N LYS A 188 6.48 -8.32 1.45
CA LYS A 188 5.43 -9.22 0.95
C LYS A 188 5.29 -9.14 -0.57
N SER A 189 5.30 -7.95 -1.17
CA SER A 189 5.10 -7.78 -2.62
C SER A 189 6.15 -8.52 -3.46
N SER A 190 7.36 -8.71 -2.92
CA SER A 190 8.41 -9.52 -3.55
C SER A 190 8.04 -11.01 -3.64
N PHE A 191 7.25 -11.53 -2.70
CA PHE A 191 6.79 -12.91 -2.69
C PHE A 191 5.52 -13.12 -3.50
N ASP A 192 4.65 -12.11 -3.61
CA ASP A 192 3.38 -12.20 -4.35
C ASP A 192 3.61 -12.54 -5.84
N SER A 193 4.65 -11.98 -6.45
CA SER A 193 5.02 -12.25 -7.85
C SER A 193 5.42 -13.70 -8.11
N ILE A 194 5.86 -14.43 -7.08
CA ILE A 194 6.27 -15.84 -7.16
C ILE A 194 5.13 -16.76 -6.74
N LEU A 195 4.36 -16.39 -5.73
CA LEU A 195 3.33 -17.23 -5.14
C LEU A 195 2.17 -17.47 -6.12
N ALA A 196 1.66 -16.43 -6.78
CA ALA A 196 0.51 -16.53 -7.66
C ALA A 196 0.72 -17.52 -8.83
N PRO A 197 1.85 -17.48 -9.61
CA PRO A 197 2.12 -18.46 -10.65
C PRO A 197 2.33 -19.89 -10.13
N VAL A 198 2.91 -20.06 -8.94
CA VAL A 198 3.10 -21.38 -8.33
C VAL A 198 1.75 -21.97 -7.94
N VAL A 199 0.91 -21.22 -7.25
CA VAL A 199 -0.44 -21.65 -6.84
C VAL A 199 -1.29 -22.02 -8.05
N THR A 200 -1.30 -21.21 -9.11
CA THR A 200 -2.09 -21.49 -10.32
C THR A 200 -1.63 -22.74 -11.05
N ARG A 201 -0.33 -22.99 -11.17
CA ARG A 201 0.22 -24.20 -11.79
C ARG A 201 -0.13 -25.45 -10.97
N THR A 202 0.02 -25.39 -9.66
CA THR A 202 -0.29 -26.53 -8.76
C THR A 202 -1.80 -26.82 -8.72
N LEU A 203 -2.64 -25.79 -8.78
CA LEU A 203 -4.10 -25.96 -8.92
C LEU A 203 -4.48 -26.62 -10.25
N ALA A 204 -3.79 -26.29 -11.34
CA ALA A 204 -4.04 -26.88 -12.66
C ALA A 204 -3.76 -28.40 -12.71
N THR A 205 -2.89 -28.90 -11.83
CA THR A 205 -2.62 -30.36 -11.69
C THR A 205 -3.56 -31.07 -10.71
N GLY A 206 -4.47 -30.33 -10.05
CA GLY A 206 -5.38 -30.89 -9.03
C GLY A 206 -4.73 -31.23 -7.69
N ASP A 207 -3.46 -30.82 -7.48
CA ASP A 207 -2.71 -31.08 -6.25
C ASP A 207 -3.05 -30.06 -5.16
N THR A 208 -4.14 -30.30 -4.43
CA THR A 208 -4.60 -29.45 -3.32
C THR A 208 -3.63 -29.42 -2.14
N ASP A 209 -2.98 -30.55 -1.86
CA ASP A 209 -2.00 -30.66 -0.76
C ASP A 209 -0.74 -29.85 -1.07
N GLY A 210 -0.28 -29.89 -2.32
CA GLY A 210 0.81 -29.06 -2.82
C GLY A 210 0.51 -27.58 -2.71
N VAL A 211 -0.70 -27.15 -3.05
CA VAL A 211 -1.14 -25.75 -2.86
C VAL A 211 -1.08 -25.36 -1.39
N ALA A 212 -1.65 -26.17 -0.49
CA ALA A 212 -1.62 -25.90 0.94
C ALA A 212 -0.19 -25.85 1.51
N ALA A 213 0.70 -26.74 1.03
CA ALA A 213 2.10 -26.75 1.42
C ALA A 213 2.83 -25.46 1.00
N HIS A 214 2.64 -25.00 -0.25
CA HIS A 214 3.22 -23.74 -0.73
C HIS A 214 2.70 -22.53 0.04
N ILE A 215 1.40 -22.46 0.30
CA ILE A 215 0.78 -21.38 1.06
C ILE A 215 1.33 -21.34 2.50
N ARG A 216 1.45 -22.49 3.17
CA ARG A 216 2.06 -22.57 4.52
C ARG A 216 3.51 -22.11 4.54
N GLN A 217 4.29 -22.53 3.53
CA GLN A 217 5.71 -22.20 3.44
C GLN A 217 5.92 -20.71 3.19
N VAL A 218 5.30 -20.14 2.17
CA VAL A 218 5.40 -18.73 1.85
C VAL A 218 4.78 -17.88 2.95
N GLY A 219 3.65 -18.32 3.53
CA GLY A 219 3.02 -17.69 4.68
C GLY A 219 3.94 -17.58 5.88
N PHE A 220 4.71 -18.63 6.18
CA PHE A 220 5.73 -18.59 7.23
C PHE A 220 6.86 -17.60 6.92
N TRP A 221 7.35 -17.55 5.69
CA TRP A 221 8.42 -16.62 5.32
C TRP A 221 7.98 -15.16 5.42
N ILE A 222 6.79 -14.86 4.92
CA ILE A 222 6.22 -13.51 4.99
C ILE A 222 5.95 -13.13 6.46
N ALA A 223 5.38 -14.06 7.25
CA ALA A 223 5.15 -13.84 8.67
C ALA A 223 6.45 -13.57 9.42
N ALA A 224 7.52 -14.33 9.17
CA ALA A 224 8.82 -14.13 9.79
C ALA A 224 9.42 -12.76 9.40
N ALA A 225 9.41 -12.41 8.10
CA ALA A 225 9.96 -11.15 7.62
C ALA A 225 9.20 -9.94 8.19
N GLN A 226 7.86 -9.98 8.17
CA GLN A 226 7.04 -8.87 8.65
C GLN A 226 7.05 -8.74 10.17
N LEU A 227 7.08 -9.87 10.91
CA LEU A 227 7.15 -9.83 12.36
C LEU A 227 8.49 -9.26 12.82
N GLY A 228 9.61 -9.69 12.23
CA GLY A 228 10.93 -9.13 12.52
C GLY A 228 11.03 -7.64 12.22
N ALA A 229 10.58 -7.21 11.03
CA ALA A 229 10.57 -5.81 10.65
C ALA A 229 9.58 -4.99 11.51
N GLY A 230 8.39 -5.55 11.80
CA GLY A 230 7.39 -4.93 12.65
C GLY A 230 7.87 -4.71 14.09
N LEU A 231 8.57 -5.69 14.67
CA LEU A 231 9.17 -5.54 16.01
C LEU A 231 10.28 -4.46 16.00
N ALA A 232 11.16 -4.48 15.01
CA ALA A 232 12.21 -3.48 14.90
C ALA A 232 11.65 -2.07 14.80
N LEU A 233 10.67 -1.84 13.89
CA LEU A 233 10.04 -0.55 13.71
C LEU A 233 9.13 -0.16 14.90
N GLY A 234 8.48 -1.14 15.54
CA GLY A 234 7.64 -0.90 16.71
C GLY A 234 8.45 -0.40 17.91
N PHE A 235 9.57 -1.05 18.24
CA PHE A 235 10.42 -0.66 19.37
C PHE A 235 11.21 0.63 19.10
N THR A 236 11.48 0.97 17.85
CA THR A 236 12.12 2.24 17.46
C THR A 236 11.12 3.28 16.98
N GLY A 237 9.82 3.02 17.14
CA GLY A 237 8.73 3.81 16.56
C GLY A 237 8.72 5.27 17.01
N ALA A 238 8.93 5.53 18.30
CA ALA A 238 9.00 6.89 18.83
C ALA A 238 10.13 7.70 18.18
N ALA A 239 11.33 7.11 18.04
CA ALA A 239 12.45 7.77 17.38
C ALA A 239 12.21 7.94 15.87
N SER A 240 11.60 6.96 15.21
CA SER A 240 11.25 7.05 13.78
C SER A 240 10.27 8.20 13.50
N LEU A 241 9.24 8.32 14.32
CA LEU A 241 8.25 9.39 14.21
C LEU A 241 8.83 10.75 14.59
N ALA A 242 9.71 10.81 15.60
CA ALA A 242 10.36 12.06 16.04
C ALA A 242 11.24 12.70 14.95
N LEU A 243 11.67 11.95 13.92
CA LEU A 243 12.37 12.52 12.76
C LEU A 243 11.53 13.57 12.01
N PHE A 244 10.20 13.44 12.07
CA PHE A 244 9.25 14.34 11.42
C PHE A 244 8.82 15.51 12.35
N GLY A 245 9.28 15.47 13.60
CA GLY A 245 9.00 16.46 14.63
C GLY A 245 8.66 15.81 15.98
N PRO A 246 8.93 16.47 17.10
CA PRO A 246 8.75 15.90 18.45
C PRO A 246 7.28 15.53 18.74
N THR A 247 6.31 16.26 18.19
CA THR A 247 4.88 15.97 18.34
C THR A 247 4.45 14.65 17.69
N PHE A 248 5.16 14.20 16.64
CA PHE A 248 4.86 12.94 15.94
C PHE A 248 5.11 11.70 16.79
N ALA A 249 5.99 11.78 17.80
CA ALA A 249 6.24 10.68 18.73
C ALA A 249 4.97 10.21 19.45
N ALA A 250 3.96 11.06 19.62
CA ALA A 250 2.65 10.69 20.16
C ALA A 250 1.92 9.61 19.31
N GLY A 251 2.32 9.44 18.04
CA GLY A 251 1.79 8.42 17.14
C GLY A 251 2.32 7.00 17.34
N THR A 252 3.17 6.74 18.33
CA THR A 252 3.78 5.42 18.54
C THR A 252 2.76 4.30 18.73
N GLY A 253 1.67 4.55 19.47
CA GLY A 253 0.57 3.58 19.64
C GLY A 253 -0.18 3.30 18.32
N VAL A 254 -0.38 4.33 17.51
CA VAL A 254 -0.96 4.21 16.16
C VAL A 254 -0.05 3.36 15.28
N LEU A 255 1.26 3.66 15.28
CA LEU A 255 2.24 2.90 14.50
C LEU A 255 2.25 1.42 14.88
N ALA A 256 2.23 1.09 16.18
CA ALA A 256 2.21 -0.30 16.65
C ALA A 256 0.97 -1.05 16.14
N LEU A 257 -0.21 -0.43 16.19
CA LEU A 257 -1.44 -1.02 15.64
C LEU A 257 -1.38 -1.17 14.12
N LEU A 258 -0.85 -0.19 13.40
CA LEU A 258 -0.71 -0.27 11.94
C LEU A 258 0.30 -1.33 11.51
N LEU A 259 1.38 -1.55 12.25
CA LEU A 259 2.31 -2.67 12.01
C LEU A 259 1.62 -4.03 12.22
N LEU A 260 0.72 -4.12 13.21
CA LEU A 260 -0.13 -5.30 13.39
C LEU A 260 -1.11 -5.48 12.21
N VAL A 261 -1.70 -4.39 11.70
CA VAL A 261 -2.55 -4.41 10.49
C VAL A 261 -1.79 -4.97 9.30
N GLU A 262 -0.57 -4.51 9.05
CA GLU A 262 0.26 -5.00 7.93
C GLU A 262 0.55 -6.50 8.06
N PHE A 263 0.89 -6.96 9.26
CA PHE A 263 1.11 -8.39 9.54
C PHE A 263 -0.14 -9.23 9.29
N LEU A 264 -1.29 -8.83 9.85
CA LEU A 264 -2.56 -9.56 9.69
C LEU A 264 -3.07 -9.49 8.25
N GLY A 265 -2.98 -8.33 7.61
CA GLY A 265 -3.35 -8.14 6.21
C GLY A 265 -2.56 -9.04 5.25
N ALA A 266 -1.28 -9.25 5.53
CA ALA A 266 -0.48 -10.18 4.74
C ALA A 266 -0.95 -11.63 4.88
N GLN A 267 -1.33 -12.08 6.07
CA GLN A 267 -1.87 -13.44 6.27
C GLN A 267 -3.19 -13.62 5.53
N ALA A 268 -4.06 -12.60 5.52
CA ALA A 268 -5.29 -12.59 4.74
C ALA A 268 -5.01 -12.70 3.23
N ALA A 269 -4.07 -11.88 2.72
CA ALA A 269 -3.74 -11.82 1.31
C ALA A 269 -3.12 -13.12 0.76
N ILE A 270 -2.32 -13.83 1.56
CA ILE A 270 -1.76 -15.13 1.17
C ILE A 270 -2.88 -16.14 0.93
N SER A 271 -3.86 -16.21 1.83
CA SER A 271 -5.04 -17.08 1.67
C SER A 271 -5.90 -16.64 0.48
N GLU A 272 -6.03 -15.34 0.25
CA GLU A 272 -6.77 -14.76 -0.87
C GLU A 272 -6.22 -15.19 -2.22
N THR A 273 -4.90 -15.31 -2.38
CA THR A 273 -4.25 -15.69 -3.63
C THR A 273 -4.82 -17.01 -4.20
N ALA A 274 -5.15 -17.98 -3.37
CA ALA A 274 -5.79 -19.23 -3.80
C ALA A 274 -7.32 -19.09 -3.89
N LEU A 275 -7.96 -18.36 -2.96
CA LEU A 275 -9.40 -18.20 -2.92
C LEU A 275 -9.97 -17.48 -4.15
N ILE A 276 -9.22 -16.59 -4.78
CA ILE A 276 -9.61 -15.91 -6.03
C ILE A 276 -9.91 -16.94 -7.13
N TYR A 277 -9.19 -18.06 -7.18
CA TYR A 277 -9.38 -19.13 -8.17
C TYR A 277 -10.37 -20.19 -7.69
N LEU A 278 -10.35 -20.55 -6.40
CA LEU A 278 -11.14 -21.66 -5.88
C LEU A 278 -12.57 -21.25 -5.49
N ARG A 279 -12.76 -20.05 -4.89
CA ARG A 279 -14.05 -19.59 -4.31
C ARG A 279 -14.22 -18.09 -4.45
N ARG A 280 -14.14 -17.57 -5.68
CA ARG A 280 -14.17 -16.14 -6.00
C ARG A 280 -15.30 -15.37 -5.32
N ASN A 281 -16.53 -15.86 -5.37
CA ASN A 281 -17.70 -15.17 -4.83
C ASN A 281 -17.66 -15.11 -3.28
N ALA A 282 -17.20 -16.20 -2.63
CA ALA A 282 -17.05 -16.23 -1.19
C ALA A 282 -15.91 -15.31 -0.74
N ASN A 283 -14.79 -15.26 -1.47
CA ASN A 283 -13.71 -14.32 -1.20
C ASN A 283 -14.19 -12.87 -1.31
N LEU A 284 -14.94 -12.53 -2.37
CA LEU A 284 -15.54 -11.20 -2.53
C LEU A 284 -16.48 -10.86 -1.36
N ALA A 285 -17.36 -11.78 -0.97
CA ALA A 285 -18.27 -11.57 0.15
C ALA A 285 -17.53 -11.30 1.46
N LEU A 286 -16.45 -12.05 1.75
CA LEU A 286 -15.60 -11.80 2.92
C LEU A 286 -14.89 -10.45 2.84
N SER A 287 -14.39 -10.05 1.67
CA SER A 287 -13.74 -8.75 1.49
C SER A 287 -14.73 -7.59 1.72
N VAL A 288 -15.95 -7.70 1.20
CA VAL A 288 -17.02 -6.73 1.46
C VAL A 288 -17.41 -6.70 2.93
N ALA A 289 -17.56 -7.86 3.57
CA ALA A 289 -17.85 -7.94 5.01
C ALA A 289 -16.74 -7.28 5.85
N GLY A 290 -15.47 -7.53 5.49
CA GLY A 290 -14.32 -6.88 6.12
C GLY A 290 -14.33 -5.36 5.98
N LEU A 291 -14.68 -4.84 4.79
CA LEU A 291 -14.80 -3.41 4.54
C LEU A 291 -15.93 -2.78 5.36
N LEU A 292 -17.09 -3.43 5.43
CA LEU A 292 -18.22 -2.95 6.24
C LEU A 292 -17.86 -2.96 7.74
N LEU A 293 -17.19 -4.01 8.20
CA LEU A 293 -16.71 -4.14 9.58
C LEU A 293 -15.69 -3.04 9.89
N GLN A 294 -14.68 -2.82 9.03
CA GLN A 294 -13.72 -1.74 9.15
C GLN A 294 -14.43 -0.39 9.27
N THR A 295 -15.34 -0.09 8.35
CA THR A 295 -16.08 1.18 8.31
C THR A 295 -16.88 1.39 9.60
N GLY A 296 -17.65 0.39 10.01
CA GLY A 296 -18.50 0.47 11.21
C GLY A 296 -17.69 0.69 12.48
N ILE A 297 -16.61 -0.09 12.67
CA ILE A 297 -15.74 0.02 13.85
C ILE A 297 -14.97 1.33 13.84
N THR A 298 -14.45 1.76 12.67
CA THR A 298 -13.72 3.02 12.56
C THR A 298 -14.63 4.21 12.87
N LEU A 299 -15.85 4.24 12.33
CA LEU A 299 -16.83 5.30 12.63
C LEU A 299 -17.20 5.35 14.11
N TRP A 300 -17.22 4.20 14.78
CA TRP A 300 -17.52 4.12 16.22
C TRP A 300 -16.32 4.54 17.09
N LEU A 301 -15.09 4.08 16.75
CA LEU A 301 -13.92 4.30 17.60
C LEU A 301 -13.22 5.64 17.36
N VAL A 302 -13.26 6.19 16.14
CA VAL A 302 -12.55 7.45 15.82
C VAL A 302 -13.03 8.64 16.66
N PRO A 303 -14.34 8.86 16.90
CA PRO A 303 -14.79 9.96 17.74
C PRO A 303 -14.29 9.88 19.19
N ILE A 304 -13.97 8.66 19.69
CA ILE A 304 -13.55 8.40 21.07
C ILE A 304 -12.03 8.40 21.22
N TYR A 305 -11.34 7.73 20.28
CA TYR A 305 -9.89 7.44 20.37
C TYR A 305 -9.07 8.07 19.26
N GLY A 306 -9.66 8.88 18.36
CA GLY A 306 -8.94 9.55 17.28
C GLY A 306 -8.17 8.57 16.40
N GLY A 307 -6.87 8.84 16.16
CA GLY A 307 -6.01 8.01 15.30
C GLY A 307 -5.84 6.57 15.79
N VAL A 308 -5.83 6.35 17.11
CA VAL A 308 -5.77 4.99 17.69
C VAL A 308 -7.05 4.22 17.34
N GLY A 309 -8.21 4.90 17.37
CA GLY A 309 -9.50 4.31 16.99
C GLY A 309 -9.53 3.89 15.51
N ALA A 310 -8.95 4.70 14.62
CA ALA A 310 -8.83 4.38 13.20
C ALA A 310 -7.95 3.14 12.97
N ALA A 311 -6.76 3.10 13.59
CA ALA A 311 -5.85 1.97 13.50
C ALA A 311 -6.43 0.69 14.13
N ALA A 312 -7.18 0.79 15.23
CA ALA A 312 -7.86 -0.34 15.86
C ALA A 312 -8.96 -0.91 14.96
N GLY A 313 -9.76 -0.04 14.30
CA GLY A 313 -10.77 -0.46 13.34
C GLY A 313 -10.17 -1.29 12.20
N LEU A 314 -9.05 -0.82 11.63
CA LEU A 314 -8.28 -1.56 10.63
C LEU A 314 -7.75 -2.89 11.18
N ALA A 315 -7.18 -2.91 12.39
CA ALA A 315 -6.60 -4.12 12.98
C ALA A 315 -7.68 -5.21 13.21
N ILE A 316 -8.86 -4.83 13.69
CA ILE A 316 -9.97 -5.75 13.88
C ILE A 316 -10.47 -6.32 12.56
N ALA A 317 -10.60 -5.46 11.52
CA ALA A 317 -11.01 -5.91 10.20
C ALA A 317 -9.94 -6.82 9.54
N ALA A 318 -8.65 -6.48 9.68
CA ALA A 318 -7.56 -7.32 9.19
C ALA A 318 -7.51 -8.68 9.88
N LEU A 319 -7.73 -8.71 11.20
CA LEU A 319 -7.85 -9.96 11.98
C LEU A 319 -9.03 -10.81 11.50
N PHE A 320 -10.20 -10.18 11.34
CA PHE A 320 -11.38 -10.86 10.79
C PHE A 320 -11.09 -11.50 9.44
N LEU A 321 -10.49 -10.74 8.51
CA LEU A 321 -10.14 -11.24 7.18
C LEU A 321 -9.08 -12.35 7.24
N ALA A 322 -8.04 -12.20 8.07
CA ALA A 322 -7.00 -13.22 8.23
C ALA A 322 -7.59 -14.55 8.72
N LEU A 323 -8.46 -14.50 9.72
CA LEU A 323 -9.09 -15.69 10.28
C LEU A 323 -10.09 -16.33 9.31
N THR A 324 -11.01 -15.52 8.75
CA THR A 324 -12.09 -16.04 7.90
C THR A 324 -11.61 -16.55 6.55
N LYS A 325 -10.67 -15.85 5.89
CA LYS A 325 -10.09 -16.33 4.62
C LYS A 325 -9.22 -17.57 4.82
N SER A 326 -8.42 -17.63 5.89
CA SER A 326 -7.62 -18.83 6.20
C SER A 326 -8.51 -20.03 6.52
N GLU A 327 -9.58 -19.84 7.28
CA GLU A 327 -10.53 -20.90 7.61
C GLU A 327 -11.32 -21.37 6.38
N LEU A 328 -11.78 -20.43 5.54
CA LEU A 328 -12.43 -20.77 4.28
C LEU A 328 -11.51 -21.61 3.38
N LEU A 329 -10.25 -21.17 3.24
CA LEU A 329 -9.28 -21.88 2.42
C LEU A 329 -8.96 -23.27 2.99
N ARG A 330 -8.82 -23.38 4.33
CA ARG A 330 -8.65 -24.67 5.02
C ARG A 330 -9.78 -25.65 4.71
N ARG A 331 -11.04 -25.17 4.73
CA ARG A 331 -12.22 -26.00 4.41
C ARG A 331 -12.26 -26.42 2.93
N VAL A 332 -11.79 -25.54 2.02
CA VAL A 332 -11.80 -25.82 0.58
C VAL A 332 -10.72 -26.82 0.18
N LEU A 333 -9.54 -26.74 0.81
CA LEU A 333 -8.42 -27.66 0.55
C LEU A 333 -8.41 -28.91 1.44
N ASP A 334 -9.26 -28.94 2.46
CA ASP A 334 -9.32 -29.97 3.52
C ASP A 334 -7.96 -30.21 4.23
N THR A 335 -7.10 -29.19 4.23
CA THR A 335 -5.75 -29.23 4.83
C THR A 335 -5.43 -27.91 5.54
N PRO A 336 -4.63 -27.93 6.63
CA PRO A 336 -4.19 -26.71 7.29
C PRO A 336 -3.41 -25.82 6.33
N VAL A 337 -3.73 -24.51 6.30
CA VAL A 337 -3.09 -23.51 5.40
C VAL A 337 -2.30 -22.45 6.14
N ILE A 338 -2.43 -22.37 7.48
CA ILE A 338 -1.77 -21.35 8.28
C ILE A 338 -0.29 -21.69 8.41
N GLY A 339 0.57 -20.76 7.96
CA GLY A 339 2.03 -20.86 8.05
C GLY A 339 2.63 -20.60 9.44
N TRP A 340 1.79 -20.61 10.49
CA TRP A 340 2.24 -20.37 11.85
C TRP A 340 3.12 -21.51 12.37
N ARG A 341 4.29 -21.14 12.92
CA ARG A 341 5.20 -22.08 13.58
C ARG A 341 5.62 -21.53 14.95
N TRP A 342 5.77 -22.40 15.92
CA TRP A 342 6.25 -22.03 17.27
C TRP A 342 7.59 -21.28 17.26
N SER A 343 8.41 -21.51 16.23
CA SER A 343 9.67 -20.79 16.04
C SER A 343 9.50 -19.27 15.91
N LEU A 344 8.34 -18.79 15.44
CA LEU A 344 8.04 -17.34 15.42
C LEU A 344 7.97 -16.78 16.85
N LEU A 345 7.30 -17.48 17.77
CA LEU A 345 7.25 -17.06 19.19
C LEU A 345 8.65 -17.12 19.83
N VAL A 346 9.40 -18.21 19.59
CA VAL A 346 10.75 -18.38 20.12
C VAL A 346 11.67 -17.26 19.63
N ALA A 347 11.52 -16.80 18.38
CA ALA A 347 12.30 -15.67 17.86
C ALA A 347 11.80 -14.30 18.38
N THR A 348 10.52 -14.19 18.64
CA THR A 348 9.90 -12.94 19.15
C THR A 348 10.40 -12.59 20.55
N VAL A 349 10.51 -13.56 21.46
CA VAL A 349 10.90 -13.29 22.85
C VAL A 349 12.25 -12.57 22.97
N PRO A 350 13.37 -13.08 22.43
CA PRO A 350 14.64 -12.37 22.51
C PRO A 350 14.65 -11.07 21.72
N ALA A 351 13.92 -10.98 20.61
CA ALA A 351 13.78 -9.73 19.87
C ALA A 351 13.04 -8.64 20.67
N VAL A 352 11.99 -9.02 21.42
CA VAL A 352 11.29 -8.11 22.34
C VAL A 352 12.22 -7.65 23.46
N LEU A 353 12.99 -8.55 24.07
CA LEU A 353 13.97 -8.19 25.11
C LEU A 353 15.04 -7.22 24.57
N ALA A 354 15.56 -7.48 23.37
CA ALA A 354 16.48 -6.56 22.68
C ALA A 354 15.80 -5.22 22.39
N GLY A 355 14.53 -5.23 21.95
CA GLY A 355 13.72 -4.03 21.70
C GLY A 355 13.52 -3.17 22.95
N LEU A 356 13.21 -3.78 24.08
CA LEU A 356 13.10 -3.09 25.37
C LEU A 356 14.42 -2.45 25.80
N ALA A 357 15.54 -3.13 25.59
CA ALA A 357 16.86 -2.57 25.86
C ALA A 357 17.17 -1.37 24.96
N VAL A 358 16.81 -1.46 23.67
CA VAL A 358 17.01 -0.40 22.68
C VAL A 358 16.16 0.84 22.99
N GLN A 359 15.01 0.72 23.64
CA GLN A 359 14.19 1.86 24.04
C GLN A 359 14.88 2.80 25.06
N GLN A 360 15.93 2.34 25.72
CA GLN A 360 16.75 3.19 26.59
C GLN A 360 17.69 4.13 25.83
N LEU A 361 17.90 3.87 24.52
CA LEU A 361 18.65 4.74 23.63
C LEU A 361 17.75 5.89 23.14
N HIS A 362 18.35 7.04 22.80
CA HIS A 362 17.63 8.22 22.40
C HIS A 362 17.95 8.66 20.98
N GLY A 363 16.97 9.25 20.29
CA GLY A 363 17.12 9.91 19.00
C GLY A 363 17.62 8.99 17.89
N VAL A 364 18.54 9.49 17.07
CA VAL A 364 19.08 8.78 15.89
C VAL A 364 19.84 7.51 16.28
N VAL A 365 20.46 7.47 17.47
CA VAL A 365 21.19 6.28 17.97
C VAL A 365 20.22 5.11 18.17
N GLN A 366 19.02 5.35 18.66
CA GLN A 366 17.98 4.32 18.79
C GLN A 366 17.62 3.71 17.44
N LEU A 367 17.60 4.49 16.36
CA LEU A 367 17.33 3.98 15.01
C LEU A 367 18.54 3.22 14.44
N ALA A 368 19.73 3.84 14.48
CA ALA A 368 20.92 3.30 13.87
C ALA A 368 21.37 1.97 14.50
N VAL A 369 21.16 1.82 15.80
CA VAL A 369 21.52 0.61 16.57
C VAL A 369 20.29 -0.30 16.74
N GLY A 370 19.14 0.26 17.08
CA GLY A 370 17.96 -0.51 17.46
C GLY A 370 17.37 -1.33 16.32
N VAL A 371 17.20 -0.74 15.13
CA VAL A 371 16.68 -1.49 13.99
C VAL A 371 17.58 -2.69 13.64
N PRO A 372 18.90 -2.55 13.44
CA PRO A 372 19.77 -3.68 13.17
C PRO A 372 19.83 -4.72 14.30
N VAL A 373 19.82 -4.28 15.55
CA VAL A 373 19.90 -5.20 16.71
C VAL A 373 18.64 -6.05 16.81
N VAL A 374 17.45 -5.44 16.79
CA VAL A 374 16.18 -6.18 16.91
C VAL A 374 15.98 -7.11 15.71
N LEU A 375 16.24 -6.63 14.48
CA LEU A 375 16.18 -7.46 13.27
C LEU A 375 17.23 -8.57 13.31
N GLY A 376 18.46 -8.28 13.70
CA GLY A 376 19.56 -9.24 13.76
C GLY A 376 19.29 -10.36 14.76
N VAL A 377 18.83 -10.02 15.97
CA VAL A 377 18.45 -11.00 16.99
C VAL A 377 17.29 -11.87 16.50
N PHE A 378 16.22 -11.26 15.95
CA PHE A 378 15.09 -12.01 15.40
C PHE A 378 15.55 -12.92 14.25
N ALA A 379 16.32 -12.39 13.30
CA ALA A 379 16.81 -13.14 12.15
C ALA A 379 17.73 -14.30 12.56
N ALA A 380 18.62 -14.11 13.51
CA ALA A 380 19.51 -15.15 14.00
C ALA A 380 18.73 -16.31 14.62
N VAL A 381 17.74 -16.03 15.47
CA VAL A 381 16.93 -17.05 16.11
C VAL A 381 16.00 -17.75 15.11
N ILE A 382 15.31 -17.01 14.25
CA ILE A 382 14.40 -17.62 13.27
C ILE A 382 15.18 -18.47 12.25
N TRP A 383 16.41 -18.06 11.90
CA TRP A 383 17.29 -18.83 11.01
C TRP A 383 17.69 -20.18 11.60
N THR A 384 18.02 -20.20 12.88
CA THR A 384 18.49 -21.43 13.56
C THR A 384 17.33 -22.36 13.92
N VAL A 385 16.21 -21.82 14.40
CA VAL A 385 15.08 -22.60 14.93
C VAL A 385 13.96 -22.79 13.93
N GLY A 386 13.71 -21.79 13.09
CA GLY A 386 12.52 -21.72 12.22
C GLY A 386 12.77 -22.24 10.79
N PHE A 387 13.88 -21.84 10.17
CA PHE A 387 14.21 -22.25 8.80
C PHE A 387 14.82 -23.64 8.79
N ARG A 388 14.06 -24.63 8.31
CA ARG A 388 14.46 -26.03 8.23
C ARG A 388 14.47 -26.50 6.77
N GLY A 389 15.41 -27.38 6.39
CA GLY A 389 15.44 -28.09 5.10
C GLY A 389 15.02 -27.27 3.89
N PRO A 390 13.78 -27.45 3.40
CA PRO A 390 13.26 -26.77 2.20
C PRO A 390 13.26 -25.24 2.29
N ASP A 391 13.12 -24.66 3.50
CA ASP A 391 13.09 -23.22 3.67
C ASP A 391 14.45 -22.59 3.36
N ARG A 392 15.57 -23.32 3.56
CA ARG A 392 16.92 -22.85 3.29
C ARG A 392 17.29 -22.88 1.81
N LEU A 393 16.58 -23.65 0.98
CA LEU A 393 16.84 -23.78 -0.45
C LEU A 393 16.68 -22.45 -1.20
N LEU A 394 15.85 -21.54 -0.73
CA LEU A 394 15.73 -20.18 -1.28
C LEU A 394 17.07 -19.43 -1.29
N PHE A 395 17.89 -19.59 -0.26
CA PHE A 395 19.16 -18.90 -0.08
C PHE A 395 20.34 -19.64 -0.73
N VAL A 396 20.19 -20.92 -0.99
CA VAL A 396 21.24 -21.76 -1.62
C VAL A 396 21.20 -21.66 -3.15
N ARG A 397 20.00 -21.56 -3.74
CA ARG A 397 19.83 -21.46 -5.21
C ARG A 397 20.35 -20.15 -5.82
N ALA A 398 20.47 -19.09 -5.04
CA ALA A 398 21.06 -17.83 -5.50
C ALA A 398 22.57 -17.90 -5.81
N LYS A 399 23.27 -18.95 -5.34
CA LYS A 399 24.71 -19.17 -5.62
C LYS A 399 25.02 -19.92 -6.90
N GLY A 400 24.01 -20.43 -7.62
CA GLY A 400 24.18 -21.27 -8.81
C GLY A 400 23.78 -20.61 -10.15
N LEU A 401 23.51 -19.29 -10.17
CA LEU A 401 23.13 -18.51 -11.35
C LEU A 401 24.10 -17.34 -11.60
N SER A 402 25.39 -17.58 -11.35
CA SER A 402 26.47 -16.70 -11.83
C SER A 402 27.26 -17.40 -12.93
#